data_915b963d8e907d599a28d699f2e9c790
#
_entry.id   915b963d8e907d599a28d699f2e9c790
#
_cell.length_a   1.000
_cell.length_b   1.000
_cell.length_c   1.000
_cell.angle_alpha   90.00
_cell.angle_beta   90.00
_cell.angle_gamma   90.00
#
_symmetry.space_group_name_H-M   'P 1'
#
loop_
_entity.id
_entity.type
_entity.pdbx_description
1 polymer ?
#
loop_
_entity_poly.entity_id
_entity_poly.type
_entity_poly.pdbx_seq_one_letter_code
_entity_poly.pdbx_strand_id
1 'polypeptide(L)'
;MLAMASLYISFFFVYAIYAVINPFLQVMLRNLGYSYEMVGVLLSIFEVAGIVGPLVLSRKIDKRGNMRGALLFGTAFTSLGVVMLMFSRIHLFTVLGLVVVAFFMRSLLPILDSYVNNLFNGDAQKYTFLRSFGTVGFVFFSLAFAIANKPNLESNVSIGIYALFACFMFFVPVTFWKAEPTRAKRSCLLVSEPEGKWYDRAFIVGLVIIAFNRISMSSVTSFFSLYLVE
;
A
#
# COMPACT_ATOMS: atom_id res chain seq x y z
N MET A 1 11.58 -19.60 -14.42
CA MET A 1 11.73 -18.23 -14.91
C MET A 1 10.44 -17.40 -14.79
N LEU A 2 9.29 -17.85 -15.30
CA LEU A 2 8.02 -17.08 -15.25
C LEU A 2 7.59 -16.65 -13.84
N ALA A 3 7.74 -17.51 -12.82
CA ALA A 3 7.35 -17.18 -11.44
C ALA A 3 8.20 -16.06 -10.82
N MET A 4 9.47 -15.99 -11.16
CA MET A 4 10.35 -14.91 -10.68
C MET A 4 10.03 -13.59 -11.39
N ALA A 5 9.84 -13.62 -12.72
CA ALA A 5 9.45 -12.43 -13.46
C ALA A 5 8.13 -11.83 -12.95
N SER A 6 7.15 -12.67 -12.63
CA SER A 6 5.86 -12.20 -12.08
C SER A 6 6.01 -11.51 -10.71
N LEU A 7 7.00 -11.88 -9.88
CA LEU A 7 7.29 -11.21 -8.63
C LEU A 7 7.86 -9.80 -8.85
N TYR A 8 8.83 -9.63 -9.75
CA TYR A 8 9.37 -8.32 -10.12
C TYR A 8 8.28 -7.40 -10.64
N ILE A 9 7.43 -7.92 -11.52
CA ILE A 9 6.30 -7.19 -12.08
C ILE A 9 5.30 -6.82 -10.96
N SER A 10 5.05 -7.71 -10.00
CA SER A 10 4.14 -7.40 -8.88
C SER A 10 4.69 -6.29 -7.99
N PHE A 11 6.00 -6.28 -7.66
CA PHE A 11 6.59 -5.16 -6.92
C PHE A 11 6.51 -3.86 -7.70
N PHE A 12 6.79 -3.89 -9.00
CA PHE A 12 6.69 -2.71 -9.85
C PHE A 12 5.27 -2.11 -9.84
N PHE A 13 4.24 -2.93 -9.99
CA PHE A 13 2.86 -2.46 -10.07
C PHE A 13 2.20 -2.18 -8.72
N VAL A 14 2.59 -2.84 -7.62
CA VAL A 14 2.06 -2.45 -6.31
C VAL A 14 2.46 -1.01 -5.98
N TYR A 15 3.69 -0.62 -6.31
CA TYR A 15 4.14 0.75 -6.12
C TYR A 15 3.50 1.74 -7.11
N ALA A 16 3.03 1.29 -8.29
CA ALA A 16 2.21 2.10 -9.18
C ALA A 16 0.88 2.49 -8.53
N ILE A 17 0.24 1.57 -7.77
CA ILE A 17 -0.98 1.88 -6.99
C ILE A 17 -0.69 3.03 -6.00
N TYR A 18 0.43 2.96 -5.29
CA TYR A 18 0.85 4.00 -4.35
C TYR A 18 1.19 5.31 -5.06
N ALA A 19 1.80 5.27 -6.25
CA ALA A 19 2.17 6.45 -7.03
C ALA A 19 0.93 7.22 -7.53
N VAL A 20 -0.21 6.54 -7.72
CA VAL A 20 -1.47 7.20 -8.08
C VAL A 20 -2.23 7.65 -6.83
N ILE A 21 -2.49 6.72 -5.89
CA ILE A 21 -3.43 7.00 -4.81
C ILE A 21 -2.86 8.02 -3.82
N ASN A 22 -1.61 7.88 -3.39
CA ASN A 22 -1.07 8.75 -2.34
C ASN A 22 -1.08 10.26 -2.71
N PRO A 23 -0.57 10.71 -3.88
CA PRO A 23 -0.55 12.12 -4.18
C PRO A 23 -1.92 12.67 -4.62
N PHE A 24 -2.75 11.85 -5.27
CA PHE A 24 -3.99 12.34 -5.86
C PHE A 24 -5.24 12.17 -4.98
N LEU A 25 -5.14 11.43 -3.87
CA LEU A 25 -6.27 11.23 -2.95
C LEU A 25 -6.82 12.55 -2.42
N GLN A 26 -5.93 13.47 -2.06
CA GLN A 26 -6.30 14.78 -1.54
C GLN A 26 -7.01 15.61 -2.61
N VAL A 27 -6.52 15.56 -3.84
CA VAL A 27 -7.16 16.24 -4.99
C VAL A 27 -8.55 15.67 -5.22
N MET A 28 -8.71 14.33 -5.15
CA MET A 28 -10.03 13.70 -5.24
C MET A 28 -11.01 14.20 -4.18
N LEU A 29 -10.54 14.36 -2.93
CA LEU A 29 -11.37 14.89 -1.85
C LEU A 29 -11.73 16.35 -2.07
N ARG A 30 -10.80 17.18 -2.55
CA ARG A 30 -11.08 18.57 -2.92
C ARG A 30 -12.11 18.67 -4.04
N ASN A 31 -12.00 17.85 -5.07
CA ASN A 31 -12.96 17.78 -6.17
C ASN A 31 -14.37 17.36 -5.72
N LEU A 32 -14.48 16.64 -4.58
CA LEU A 32 -15.76 16.32 -3.95
C LEU A 32 -16.35 17.50 -3.13
N GLY A 33 -15.65 18.65 -3.08
CA GLY A 33 -16.12 19.86 -2.41
C GLY A 33 -15.77 19.95 -0.92
N TYR A 34 -14.89 19.08 -0.40
CA TYR A 34 -14.46 19.16 1.00
C TYR A 34 -13.54 20.36 1.25
N SER A 35 -13.72 21.05 2.37
CA SER A 35 -12.79 22.07 2.84
C SER A 35 -11.42 21.46 3.19
N TYR A 36 -10.37 22.29 3.23
CA TYR A 36 -9.02 21.81 3.60
C TYR A 36 -8.98 21.14 4.98
N GLU A 37 -9.73 21.71 5.94
CA GLU A 37 -9.85 21.14 7.30
C GLU A 37 -10.49 19.74 7.26
N MET A 38 -11.57 19.57 6.49
CA MET A 38 -12.23 18.29 6.36
C MET A 38 -11.37 17.27 5.62
N VAL A 39 -10.60 17.70 4.60
CA VAL A 39 -9.61 16.85 3.93
C VAL A 39 -8.59 16.33 4.95
N GLY A 40 -8.09 17.18 5.85
CA GLY A 40 -7.18 16.78 6.92
C GLY A 40 -7.78 15.71 7.85
N VAL A 41 -9.05 15.88 8.25
CA VAL A 41 -9.77 14.88 9.06
C VAL A 41 -9.93 13.55 8.30
N LEU A 42 -10.34 13.61 7.04
CA LEU A 42 -10.52 12.41 6.20
C LEU A 42 -9.21 11.67 5.95
N LEU A 43 -8.10 12.39 5.75
CA LEU A 43 -6.77 11.80 5.66
C LEU A 43 -6.32 11.16 6.98
N SER A 44 -6.67 11.74 8.13
CA SER A 44 -6.41 11.13 9.43
C SER A 44 -7.15 9.79 9.59
N ILE A 45 -8.40 9.72 9.15
CA ILE A 45 -9.17 8.45 9.11
C ILE A 45 -8.49 7.45 8.18
N PHE A 46 -8.02 7.90 7.01
CA PHE A 46 -7.29 7.05 6.05
C PHE A 46 -6.02 6.47 6.67
N GLU A 47 -5.22 7.26 7.38
CA GLU A 47 -3.99 6.78 8.03
C GLU A 47 -4.29 5.79 9.16
N VAL A 48 -5.30 6.05 10.00
CA VAL A 48 -5.72 5.11 11.06
C VAL A 48 -6.20 3.78 10.47
N ALA A 49 -7.06 3.80 9.45
CA ALA A 49 -7.50 2.59 8.77
C ALA A 49 -6.33 1.84 8.10
N GLY A 50 -5.37 2.59 7.58
CA GLY A 50 -4.14 2.07 6.98
C GLY A 50 -3.19 1.38 7.96
N ILE A 51 -3.25 1.69 9.25
CA ILE A 51 -2.53 0.97 10.32
C ILE A 51 -3.29 -0.30 10.71
N VAL A 52 -4.61 -0.21 10.86
CA VAL A 52 -5.43 -1.34 11.30
C VAL A 52 -5.48 -2.46 10.25
N GLY A 53 -5.54 -2.10 8.97
CA GLY A 53 -5.64 -3.06 7.86
C GLY A 53 -4.55 -4.13 7.87
N PRO A 54 -3.25 -3.76 7.79
CA PRO A 54 -2.15 -4.72 7.84
C PRO A 54 -2.15 -5.59 9.08
N LEU A 55 -2.45 -5.04 10.26
CA LEU A 55 -2.49 -5.79 11.51
C LEU A 55 -3.56 -6.89 11.52
N VAL A 56 -4.75 -6.57 11.00
CA VAL A 56 -5.86 -7.53 10.94
C VAL A 56 -5.63 -8.58 9.88
N LEU A 57 -5.22 -8.17 8.67
CA LEU A 57 -5.02 -9.08 7.55
C LEU A 57 -3.82 -9.99 7.76
N SER A 58 -2.70 -9.51 8.29
CA SER A 58 -1.53 -10.34 8.59
C SER A 58 -1.87 -11.47 9.56
N ARG A 59 -2.57 -11.15 10.66
CA ARG A 59 -3.03 -12.18 11.62
C ARG A 59 -3.91 -13.25 10.98
N LYS A 60 -4.79 -12.84 10.06
CA LYS A 60 -5.69 -13.77 9.36
C LYS A 60 -4.95 -14.65 8.35
N ILE A 61 -3.96 -14.07 7.69
CA ILE A 61 -3.10 -14.78 6.72
C ILE A 61 -2.19 -15.76 7.43
N ASP A 62 -1.57 -15.38 8.56
CA ASP A 62 -0.73 -16.26 9.37
C ASP A 62 -1.46 -17.52 9.81
N LYS A 63 -2.76 -17.40 10.08
CA LYS A 63 -3.61 -18.55 10.45
C LYS A 63 -3.99 -19.43 9.25
N ARG A 64 -4.26 -18.81 8.08
CA ARG A 64 -4.80 -19.51 6.89
C ARG A 64 -3.73 -19.91 5.88
N GLY A 65 -2.60 -19.24 5.86
CA GLY A 65 -1.48 -19.51 4.94
C GLY A 65 -1.72 -19.09 3.48
N ASN A 66 -2.80 -18.43 3.13
CA ASN A 66 -3.15 -18.08 1.75
C ASN A 66 -2.80 -16.60 1.45
N MET A 67 -1.51 -16.33 1.23
CA MET A 67 -1.03 -14.97 0.93
C MET A 67 -1.46 -14.49 -0.47
N ARG A 68 -1.42 -15.37 -1.47
CA ARG A 68 -1.89 -15.07 -2.83
C ARG A 68 -3.36 -14.65 -2.83
N GLY A 69 -4.22 -15.44 -2.20
CA GLY A 69 -5.64 -15.12 -2.10
C GLY A 69 -5.87 -13.79 -1.38
N ALA A 70 -5.08 -13.49 -0.34
CA ALA A 70 -5.18 -12.23 0.37
C ALA A 70 -4.77 -11.02 -0.48
N LEU A 71 -3.74 -11.15 -1.35
CA LEU A 71 -3.34 -10.10 -2.29
C LEU A 71 -4.43 -9.85 -3.34
N LEU A 72 -4.98 -10.90 -3.94
CA LEU A 72 -6.06 -10.78 -4.93
C LEU A 72 -7.30 -10.13 -4.32
N PHE A 73 -7.71 -10.60 -3.14
CA PHE A 73 -8.84 -10.05 -2.39
C PHE A 73 -8.58 -8.58 -2.00
N GLY A 74 -7.39 -8.29 -1.46
CA GLY A 74 -6.99 -6.93 -1.10
C GLY A 74 -7.02 -5.98 -2.29
N THR A 75 -6.52 -6.40 -3.45
CA THR A 75 -6.55 -5.59 -4.67
C THR A 75 -7.98 -5.35 -5.16
N ALA A 76 -8.83 -6.38 -5.14
CA ALA A 76 -10.22 -6.26 -5.55
C ALA A 76 -10.98 -5.26 -4.66
N PHE A 77 -10.79 -5.32 -3.33
CA PHE A 77 -11.41 -4.37 -2.41
C PHE A 77 -10.80 -2.96 -2.50
N THR A 78 -9.50 -2.85 -2.77
CA THR A 78 -8.90 -1.53 -3.08
C THR A 78 -9.56 -0.92 -4.32
N SER A 79 -9.74 -1.71 -5.37
CA SER A 79 -10.44 -1.26 -6.59
C SER A 79 -11.88 -0.85 -6.31
N LEU A 80 -12.61 -1.62 -5.49
CA LEU A 80 -13.97 -1.27 -5.06
C LEU A 80 -13.98 0.08 -4.32
N GLY A 81 -13.07 0.29 -3.39
CA GLY A 81 -12.96 1.55 -2.65
C GLY A 81 -12.63 2.74 -3.56
N VAL A 82 -11.77 2.55 -4.57
CA VAL A 82 -11.49 3.57 -5.59
C VAL A 82 -12.75 3.91 -6.39
N VAL A 83 -13.53 2.91 -6.81
CA VAL A 83 -14.81 3.15 -7.51
C VAL A 83 -15.79 3.91 -6.62
N MET A 84 -15.86 3.58 -5.33
CA MET A 84 -16.68 4.34 -4.38
C MET A 84 -16.27 5.81 -4.34
N LEU A 85 -14.98 6.12 -4.32
CA LEU A 85 -14.46 7.49 -4.30
C LEU A 85 -14.72 8.23 -5.63
N MET A 86 -14.65 7.53 -6.78
CA MET A 86 -14.92 8.14 -8.11
C MET A 86 -16.34 8.69 -8.20
N PHE A 87 -17.31 7.97 -7.67
CA PHE A 87 -18.74 8.28 -7.80
C PHE A 87 -19.39 8.76 -6.51
N SER A 88 -18.58 9.07 -5.48
CA SER A 88 -19.11 9.51 -4.21
C SER A 88 -19.84 10.85 -4.32
N ARG A 89 -21.09 10.89 -3.85
CA ARG A 89 -21.89 12.11 -3.71
C ARG A 89 -22.36 12.34 -2.27
N ILE A 90 -22.11 11.38 -1.39
CA ILE A 90 -22.58 11.36 -0.01
C ILE A 90 -21.38 11.14 0.90
N HIS A 91 -21.27 11.91 1.98
CA HIS A 91 -20.16 11.83 2.94
C HIS A 91 -19.90 10.40 3.44
N LEU A 92 -20.95 9.63 3.72
CA LEU A 92 -20.81 8.26 4.19
C LEU A 92 -20.07 7.37 3.19
N PHE A 93 -20.40 7.48 1.88
CA PHE A 93 -19.73 6.70 0.84
C PHE A 93 -18.27 7.13 0.66
N THR A 94 -17.96 8.42 0.84
CA THR A 94 -16.57 8.90 0.81
C THR A 94 -15.77 8.29 1.95
N VAL A 95 -16.27 8.34 3.17
CA VAL A 95 -15.59 7.78 4.36
C VAL A 95 -15.41 6.26 4.22
N LEU A 96 -16.46 5.55 3.79
CA LEU A 96 -16.37 4.10 3.55
C LEU A 96 -15.34 3.78 2.46
N GLY A 97 -15.36 4.49 1.35
CA GLY A 97 -14.40 4.32 0.27
C GLY A 97 -12.97 4.55 0.74
N LEU A 98 -12.72 5.62 1.52
CA LEU A 98 -11.41 5.91 2.11
C LEU A 98 -10.94 4.79 3.04
N VAL A 99 -11.81 4.35 3.95
CA VAL A 99 -11.49 3.27 4.90
C VAL A 99 -11.15 1.98 4.15
N VAL A 100 -11.95 1.62 3.14
CA VAL A 100 -11.72 0.42 2.33
C VAL A 100 -10.40 0.53 1.57
N VAL A 101 -10.15 1.65 0.89
CA VAL A 101 -8.87 1.86 0.18
C VAL A 101 -7.70 1.77 1.15
N ALA A 102 -7.74 2.50 2.27
CA ALA A 102 -6.66 2.52 3.25
C ALA A 102 -6.38 1.13 3.83
N PHE A 103 -7.43 0.45 4.28
CA PHE A 103 -7.33 -0.86 4.91
C PHE A 103 -6.70 -1.91 3.99
N PHE A 104 -7.16 -1.98 2.75
CA PHE A 104 -6.70 -3.01 1.82
C PHE A 104 -5.42 -2.62 1.10
N MET A 105 -5.31 -1.41 0.56
CA MET A 105 -4.11 -0.95 -0.15
C MET A 105 -2.87 -0.99 0.73
N ARG A 106 -2.94 -0.43 1.96
CA ARG A 106 -1.81 -0.42 2.89
C ARG A 106 -1.38 -1.82 3.32
N SER A 107 -2.26 -2.82 3.18
CA SER A 107 -1.96 -4.21 3.50
C SER A 107 -1.25 -4.96 2.36
N LEU A 108 -1.36 -4.49 1.11
CA LEU A 108 -0.78 -5.19 -0.04
C LEU A 108 0.74 -5.36 0.08
N LEU A 109 1.43 -4.29 0.44
CA LEU A 109 2.90 -4.30 0.49
C LEU A 109 3.44 -5.19 1.62
N PRO A 110 2.99 -5.11 2.88
CA PRO A 110 3.44 -6.02 3.93
C PRO A 110 3.17 -7.50 3.64
N ILE A 111 2.02 -7.81 2.99
CA ILE A 111 1.71 -9.18 2.60
C ILE A 111 2.65 -9.66 1.50
N LEU A 112 2.93 -8.82 0.51
CA LEU A 112 3.85 -9.10 -0.58
C LEU A 112 5.29 -9.29 -0.05
N ASP A 113 5.74 -8.41 0.86
CA ASP A 113 7.02 -8.50 1.53
C ASP A 113 7.16 -9.81 2.32
N SER A 114 6.12 -10.18 3.08
CA SER A 114 6.10 -11.45 3.83
C SER A 114 6.17 -12.67 2.91
N TYR A 115 5.42 -12.65 1.80
CA TYR A 115 5.45 -13.73 0.80
C TYR A 115 6.86 -13.94 0.24
N VAL A 116 7.50 -12.86 -0.18
CA VAL A 116 8.83 -12.92 -0.81
C VAL A 116 9.92 -13.30 0.21
N ASN A 117 9.84 -12.77 1.43
CA ASN A 117 10.78 -13.14 2.48
C ASN A 117 10.70 -14.65 2.81
N ASN A 118 9.48 -15.20 2.83
CA ASN A 118 9.29 -16.65 2.99
C ASN A 118 9.82 -17.45 1.79
N LEU A 119 9.64 -16.93 0.56
CA LEU A 119 10.11 -17.58 -0.67
C LEU A 119 11.64 -17.63 -0.74
N PHE A 120 12.32 -16.59 -0.28
CA PHE A 120 13.78 -16.51 -0.28
C PHE A 120 14.43 -17.04 1.01
N ASN A 121 13.66 -17.65 1.93
CA ASN A 121 14.15 -18.16 3.20
C ASN A 121 14.98 -17.13 4.01
N GLY A 122 14.59 -15.86 3.94
CA GLY A 122 15.25 -14.76 4.65
C GLY A 122 16.53 -14.22 3.98
N ASP A 123 16.82 -14.58 2.71
CA ASP A 123 17.93 -14.01 1.96
C ASP A 123 17.68 -12.50 1.72
N ALA A 124 18.30 -11.69 2.58
CA ALA A 124 18.12 -10.23 2.56
C ALA A 124 18.60 -9.59 1.26
N GLN A 125 19.62 -10.14 0.60
CA GLN A 125 20.17 -9.56 -0.64
C GLN A 125 19.18 -9.72 -1.80
N LYS A 126 18.62 -10.91 -1.98
CA LYS A 126 17.61 -11.18 -3.02
C LYS A 126 16.33 -10.39 -2.76
N TYR A 127 15.91 -10.31 -1.50
CA TYR A 127 14.74 -9.51 -1.11
C TYR A 127 14.95 -8.03 -1.42
N THR A 128 16.07 -7.44 -1.00
CA THR A 128 16.37 -6.02 -1.24
C THR A 128 16.44 -5.70 -2.73
N PHE A 129 17.07 -6.56 -3.52
CA PHE A 129 17.13 -6.39 -4.98
C PHE A 129 15.73 -6.44 -5.61
N LEU A 130 14.88 -7.38 -5.22
CA LEU A 130 13.51 -7.47 -5.72
C LEU A 130 12.68 -6.23 -5.31
N ARG A 131 12.82 -5.77 -4.07
CA ARG A 131 12.11 -4.60 -3.56
C ARG A 131 12.52 -3.30 -4.26
N SER A 132 13.76 -3.19 -4.73
CA SER A 132 14.22 -2.00 -5.48
C SER A 132 13.43 -1.77 -6.77
N PHE A 133 12.91 -2.83 -7.40
CA PHE A 133 11.99 -2.70 -8.55
C PHE A 133 10.69 -1.97 -8.20
N GLY A 134 10.24 -2.07 -6.96
CA GLY A 134 9.12 -1.26 -6.48
C GLY A 134 9.44 0.22 -6.51
N THR A 135 10.60 0.62 -6.00
CA THR A 135 11.04 2.02 -6.05
C THR A 135 11.17 2.52 -7.49
N VAL A 136 11.74 1.71 -8.38
CA VAL A 136 11.82 2.03 -9.82
C VAL A 136 10.41 2.21 -10.39
N GLY A 137 9.46 1.33 -10.04
CA GLY A 137 8.07 1.43 -10.45
C GLY A 137 7.42 2.74 -9.99
N PHE A 138 7.60 3.11 -8.71
CA PHE A 138 7.08 4.37 -8.18
C PHE A 138 7.61 5.58 -8.94
N VAL A 139 8.92 5.66 -9.12
CA VAL A 139 9.57 6.76 -9.85
C VAL A 139 9.10 6.81 -11.30
N PHE A 140 9.05 5.65 -11.96
CA PHE A 140 8.59 5.55 -13.35
C PHE A 140 7.18 6.10 -13.54
N PHE A 141 6.22 5.65 -12.72
CA PHE A 141 4.84 6.11 -12.83
C PHE A 141 4.69 7.57 -12.44
N SER A 142 5.38 8.03 -11.40
CA SER A 142 5.36 9.44 -11.01
C SER A 142 5.88 10.35 -12.12
N LEU A 143 6.99 9.98 -12.77
CA LEU A 143 7.53 10.72 -13.91
C LEU A 143 6.63 10.63 -15.14
N ALA A 144 6.10 9.45 -15.43
CA ALA A 144 5.19 9.26 -16.56
C ALA A 144 3.94 10.13 -16.43
N PHE A 145 3.36 10.23 -15.24
CA PHE A 145 2.22 11.10 -14.98
C PHE A 145 2.58 12.59 -15.09
N ALA A 146 3.75 12.99 -14.60
CA ALA A 146 4.22 14.36 -14.71
C ALA A 146 4.46 14.77 -16.18
N ILE A 147 5.15 13.93 -16.96
CA ILE A 147 5.46 14.21 -18.37
C ILE A 147 4.19 14.18 -19.25
N ALA A 148 3.30 13.21 -19.00
CA ALA A 148 2.05 13.10 -19.76
C ALA A 148 0.99 14.12 -19.32
N ASN A 149 1.23 14.90 -18.28
CA ASN A 149 0.25 15.79 -17.64
C ASN A 149 -1.07 15.05 -17.36
N LYS A 150 -0.96 13.86 -16.77
CA LYS A 150 -2.07 12.96 -16.43
C LYS A 150 -1.91 12.47 -14.99
N PRO A 151 -2.98 12.08 -14.29
CA PRO A 151 -4.39 12.17 -14.69
C PRO A 151 -4.91 13.62 -14.77
N ASN A 152 -6.07 13.84 -15.39
CA ASN A 152 -6.74 15.13 -15.26
C ASN A 152 -7.17 15.35 -13.81
N LEU A 153 -6.59 16.35 -13.16
CA LEU A 153 -6.75 16.62 -11.73
C LEU A 153 -8.17 17.14 -11.38
N GLU A 154 -8.88 17.71 -12.32
CA GLU A 154 -10.24 18.20 -12.12
C GLU A 154 -11.29 17.07 -12.10
N SER A 155 -10.91 15.86 -12.51
CA SER A 155 -11.84 14.74 -12.66
C SER A 155 -11.45 13.55 -11.78
N ASN A 156 -12.26 13.26 -10.77
CA ASN A 156 -12.11 12.06 -9.94
C ASN A 156 -12.20 10.77 -10.76
N VAL A 157 -12.97 10.77 -11.84
CA VAL A 157 -13.07 9.64 -12.75
C VAL A 157 -11.75 9.40 -13.46
N SER A 158 -11.07 10.47 -13.92
CA SER A 158 -9.75 10.34 -14.54
C SER A 158 -8.74 9.74 -13.56
N ILE A 159 -8.63 10.28 -12.34
CA ILE A 159 -7.71 9.76 -11.31
C ILE A 159 -8.03 8.31 -10.99
N GLY A 160 -9.30 7.99 -10.80
CA GLY A 160 -9.76 6.64 -10.47
C GLY A 160 -9.47 5.62 -11.56
N ILE A 161 -9.58 5.96 -12.84
CA ILE A 161 -9.24 5.07 -13.96
C ILE A 161 -7.76 4.67 -13.90
N TYR A 162 -6.84 5.61 -13.64
CA TYR A 162 -5.43 5.29 -13.49
C TYR A 162 -5.15 4.41 -12.26
N ALA A 163 -5.85 4.67 -11.15
CA ALA A 163 -5.74 3.82 -9.96
C ALA A 163 -6.27 2.39 -10.22
N LEU A 164 -7.41 2.26 -10.92
CA LEU A 164 -7.97 0.96 -11.30
C LEU A 164 -7.06 0.23 -12.30
N PHE A 165 -6.47 0.95 -13.24
CA PHE A 165 -5.49 0.38 -14.17
C PHE A 165 -4.27 -0.17 -13.44
N ALA A 166 -3.72 0.59 -12.46
CA ALA A 166 -2.61 0.11 -11.63
C ALA A 166 -2.99 -1.13 -10.81
N CYS A 167 -4.20 -1.15 -10.23
CA CYS A 167 -4.74 -2.33 -9.53
C CYS A 167 -4.87 -3.54 -10.46
N PHE A 168 -5.37 -3.36 -11.67
CA PHE A 168 -5.49 -4.42 -12.66
C PHE A 168 -4.12 -4.96 -13.07
N MET A 169 -3.15 -4.09 -13.33
CA MET A 169 -1.79 -4.46 -13.68
C MET A 169 -1.06 -5.19 -12.54
N PHE A 170 -1.40 -4.91 -11.28
CA PHE A 170 -0.92 -5.69 -10.14
C PHE A 170 -1.65 -7.03 -10.00
N PHE A 171 -2.96 -7.05 -10.24
CA PHE A 171 -3.78 -8.25 -10.11
C PHE A 171 -3.35 -9.37 -11.06
N VAL A 172 -3.06 -9.02 -12.32
CA VAL A 172 -2.71 -9.99 -13.38
C VAL A 172 -1.49 -10.85 -13.01
N PRO A 173 -0.29 -10.32 -12.68
CA PRO A 173 0.87 -11.14 -12.36
C PRO A 173 0.65 -12.01 -11.12
N VAL A 174 -0.12 -11.53 -10.12
CA VAL A 174 -0.43 -12.30 -8.91
C VAL A 174 -1.29 -13.55 -9.25
N THR A 175 -2.14 -13.50 -10.27
CA THR A 175 -2.92 -14.67 -10.69
C THR A 175 -2.05 -15.80 -11.25
N PHE A 176 -0.89 -15.49 -11.80
CA PHE A 176 0.04 -16.49 -12.34
C PHE A 176 0.99 -17.09 -11.29
N TRP A 177 0.93 -16.64 -10.04
CA TRP A 177 1.75 -17.23 -8.99
C TRP A 177 1.31 -18.68 -8.78
N LYS A 178 2.28 -19.60 -8.82
CA LYS A 178 2.03 -20.98 -8.42
C LYS A 178 1.71 -21.01 -6.92
N ALA A 179 0.92 -22.03 -6.55
CA ALA A 179 0.51 -22.27 -5.16
C ALA A 179 1.68 -22.03 -4.19
N GLU A 180 1.34 -21.42 -3.06
CA GLU A 180 2.27 -21.00 -2.03
C GLU A 180 3.34 -22.06 -1.77
N PRO A 181 4.59 -21.66 -1.52
CA PRO A 181 5.55 -22.59 -0.97
C PRO A 181 4.88 -23.18 0.26
N THR A 182 4.60 -24.48 0.19
CA THR A 182 4.06 -25.26 1.30
C THR A 182 4.80 -24.75 2.52
N ARG A 183 4.06 -24.29 3.53
CA ARG A 183 4.56 -23.84 4.82
C ARG A 183 5.76 -24.75 5.13
N ALA A 184 6.96 -24.33 4.66
CA ALA A 184 8.18 -25.00 5.08
C ALA A 184 7.99 -25.08 6.57
N LYS A 185 7.79 -26.31 7.08
CA LYS A 185 7.64 -26.54 8.51
C LYS A 185 8.49 -25.45 9.12
N ARG A 186 7.85 -24.48 9.83
CA ARG A 186 8.60 -23.69 10.75
C ARG A 186 9.34 -24.78 11.53
N SER A 187 10.49 -25.19 11.01
CA SER A 187 11.54 -25.64 11.87
C SER A 187 11.50 -24.53 12.89
N CYS A 188 10.97 -24.84 14.04
CA CYS A 188 11.36 -24.15 15.22
C CYS A 188 12.89 -24.20 15.21
N LEU A 189 13.52 -23.34 14.41
CA LEU A 189 14.62 -22.64 14.96
C LEU A 189 13.97 -22.07 16.20
N LEU A 190 14.11 -22.81 17.27
CA LEU A 190 14.16 -22.33 18.62
C LEU A 190 15.19 -21.19 18.54
N VAL A 191 14.78 -20.07 17.98
CA VAL A 191 15.29 -18.80 18.43
C VAL A 191 14.85 -18.86 19.87
N SER A 192 15.80 -19.33 20.72
CA SER A 192 15.72 -19.16 22.16
C SER A 192 15.12 -17.76 22.31
N GLU A 193 13.89 -17.70 22.82
CA GLU A 193 13.27 -16.41 23.08
C GLU A 193 14.35 -15.61 23.77
N PRO A 194 14.79 -14.48 23.21
CA PRO A 194 15.74 -13.67 23.94
C PRO A 194 15.03 -13.35 25.24
N GLU A 195 15.57 -13.83 26.37
CA GLU A 195 15.13 -13.49 27.74
C GLU A 195 15.34 -11.98 28.00
N GLY A 196 15.12 -11.16 26.98
CA GLY A 196 15.20 -9.71 26.99
C GLY A 196 13.81 -9.10 27.13
N LYS A 197 13.67 -8.20 28.08
CA LYS A 197 12.47 -7.35 28.21
C LYS A 197 12.13 -6.81 26.84
N TRP A 198 10.87 -6.97 26.43
CA TRP A 198 10.31 -6.47 25.16
C TRP A 198 10.54 -4.96 24.91
N TYR A 199 11.08 -4.26 25.89
CA TYR A 199 11.36 -2.83 25.91
C TYR A 199 12.83 -2.56 26.19
N ASP A 200 13.68 -2.79 25.19
CA ASP A 200 15.02 -2.22 25.24
C ASP A 200 14.91 -0.69 25.02
N ARG A 201 15.64 0.08 25.84
CA ARG A 201 15.67 1.56 25.73
C ARG A 201 16.07 2.02 24.33
N ALA A 202 17.01 1.34 23.70
CA ALA A 202 17.44 1.64 22.33
C ALA A 202 16.30 1.45 21.32
N PHE A 203 15.49 0.40 21.49
CA PHE A 203 14.31 0.15 20.64
C PHE A 203 13.26 1.24 20.79
N ILE A 204 12.94 1.66 22.01
CA ILE A 204 11.98 2.73 22.28
C ILE A 204 12.47 4.05 21.70
N VAL A 205 13.75 4.39 21.91
CA VAL A 205 14.35 5.63 21.35
C VAL A 205 14.30 5.59 19.81
N GLY A 206 14.60 4.46 19.20
CA GLY A 206 14.48 4.26 17.75
C GLY A 206 13.07 4.48 17.24
N LEU A 207 12.05 3.93 17.92
CA LEU A 207 10.65 4.15 17.58
C LEU A 207 10.23 5.61 17.70
N VAL A 208 10.66 6.29 18.76
CA VAL A 208 10.37 7.73 18.96
C VAL A 208 10.98 8.56 17.85
N ILE A 209 12.23 8.31 17.48
CA ILE A 209 12.90 9.03 16.37
C ILE A 209 12.16 8.82 15.06
N ILE A 210 11.76 7.58 14.75
CA ILE A 210 10.98 7.25 13.55
C ILE A 210 9.64 7.97 13.58
N ALA A 211 8.94 7.98 14.72
CA ALA A 211 7.66 8.66 14.88
C ALA A 211 7.79 10.17 14.63
N PHE A 212 8.79 10.83 15.22
CA PHE A 212 9.03 12.25 14.98
C PHE A 212 9.35 12.55 13.51
N ASN A 213 10.18 11.73 12.87
CA ASN A 213 10.48 11.89 11.45
C ASN A 213 9.19 11.74 10.59
N ARG A 214 8.32 10.79 10.91
CA ARG A 214 7.05 10.61 10.20
C ARG A 214 6.09 11.77 10.40
N ILE A 215 5.98 12.31 11.61
CA ILE A 215 5.16 13.49 11.91
C ILE A 215 5.66 14.70 11.12
N SER A 216 6.98 14.97 11.11
CA SER A 216 7.58 16.06 10.37
C SER A 216 7.34 15.99 8.88
N MET A 217 7.44 14.77 8.28
CA MET A 217 7.21 14.56 6.85
C MET A 217 5.72 14.48 6.48
N SER A 218 4.83 14.27 7.44
CA SER A 218 3.40 14.09 7.19
C SER A 218 2.78 15.31 6.53
N SER A 219 3.07 16.51 7.02
CA SER A 219 2.53 17.75 6.45
C SER A 219 2.95 17.95 4.99
N VAL A 220 4.22 17.69 4.68
CA VAL A 220 4.75 17.83 3.32
C VAL A 220 4.12 16.78 2.40
N THR A 221 4.13 15.52 2.78
CA THR A 221 3.60 14.44 1.94
C THR A 221 2.08 14.51 1.77
N SER A 222 1.36 15.04 2.76
CA SER A 222 -0.09 15.12 2.74
C SER A 222 -0.65 16.34 2.02
N PHE A 223 0.04 17.46 1.97
CA PHE A 223 -0.51 18.69 1.40
C PHE A 223 0.28 19.26 0.20
N PHE A 224 1.45 18.71 -0.09
CA PHE A 224 2.30 19.22 -1.16
C PHE A 224 1.62 19.21 -2.53
N SER A 225 0.83 18.17 -2.84
CA SER A 225 0.10 18.08 -4.10
C SER A 225 -1.01 19.14 -4.24
N LEU A 226 -1.57 19.60 -3.13
CA LEU A 226 -2.57 20.67 -3.14
C LEU A 226 -1.95 22.02 -3.44
N TYR A 227 -0.76 22.30 -2.91
CA TYR A 227 -0.03 23.53 -3.21
C TYR A 227 0.43 23.66 -4.66
N LEU A 228 0.58 22.53 -5.37
CA LEU A 228 0.98 22.54 -6.77
C LEU A 228 -0.20 22.77 -7.75
N VAL A 229 -1.44 22.65 -7.26
CA VAL A 229 -2.66 22.76 -8.07
C VAL A 229 -3.27 24.17 -7.99
N GLU A 230 -2.93 24.94 -6.95
CA GLU A 230 -3.25 26.38 -6.83
C GLU A 230 -2.24 27.24 -7.60
#